data_f89e27442230ec58c9091ec025334526
#
_entry.id   f89e27442230ec58c9091ec025334526
#
_cell.length_a   1.000
_cell.length_b   1.000
_cell.length_c   1.000
_cell.angle_alpha   90.00
_cell.angle_beta   90.00
_cell.angle_gamma   90.00
#
_symmetry.space_group_name_H-M   'P 1'
#
loop_
_entity.id
_entity.type
_entity.pdbx_description
1 polymer ?
#
loop_
_entity_poly.entity_id
_entity_poly.type
_entity_poly.pdbx_seq_one_letter_code
_entity_poly.pdbx_strand_id
1 'polypeptide(L)'
;MDMKINRISTIAAISLAAVSCSDFLNLSDPNAVTTGNYYTSVDDIQNSVNGTYAVLKESNFLGSSACYFEDNKARLLIYPDTGVGGGENAQFDNCTVQAGNQMVLSRWNALYKCIDRVTVVLKHIDDVKYSSEDLRSQLEAEVRFVRALCYYTLVCDWGPVPVVLQKLGSLAEVNAANVRQPKEVVYQAIFDDCKFAAESKLPDLQSAANCGRASRVAAKTLWAKAALQMATDEDFKDRKTELCNVALTNLRDAWGKAPFANFTTVPVDEIWDVTNQASAKESIFQLVYIGGSNSANSTFNTQFRPTDIDDPAKEVNSTAASGGHFMPFNTTTSIYNEAGDKRFTTLMAKGAHKGNETYYTLKYTDLDASGYYGCNNVVLRYADVALMLAEAYYHTGDASKAQEFVNLVRARAGLSGVTVSGTALRDVTYKEREREFAYEFKAFSDMKRGYSKAEIQSLMTADGATEYSNTDYYLPIPHAQHILNPTGLYQNEGY
;
A
#
# COMPACT_ATOMS: atom_id res chain seq x y z
N MET A 1 0.59 -71.72 51.06
CA MET A 1 0.31 -70.41 51.73
C MET A 1 1.28 -69.38 51.27
N ASP A 2 1.63 -69.31 49.95
CA ASP A 2 2.71 -68.47 49.44
C ASP A 2 2.36 -67.88 48.05
N MET A 3 1.18 -67.30 47.89
CA MET A 3 0.86 -66.69 46.62
C MET A 3 0.06 -65.39 46.69
N LYS A 4 0.05 -64.71 47.88
CA LYS A 4 -0.67 -63.44 48.05
C LYS A 4 0.25 -62.21 48.33
N ILE A 5 1.53 -62.40 48.58
CA ILE A 5 2.47 -61.29 48.94
C ILE A 5 3.10 -60.65 47.70
N ASN A 6 3.25 -61.37 46.59
CA ASN A 6 3.91 -60.85 45.36
C ASN A 6 3.02 -59.93 44.49
N ARG A 7 1.72 -59.86 44.73
CA ARG A 7 0.86 -58.96 43.92
C ARG A 7 0.74 -57.54 44.45
N ILE A 8 1.00 -57.32 45.73
CA ILE A 8 0.93 -55.97 46.33
C ILE A 8 2.20 -55.19 46.05
N SER A 9 3.35 -55.87 46.03
CA SER A 9 4.64 -55.25 45.73
C SER A 9 4.79 -54.81 44.27
N THR A 10 4.12 -55.50 43.34
CA THR A 10 4.15 -55.19 41.90
C THR A 10 3.23 -54.00 41.54
N ILE A 11 2.13 -53.81 42.29
CA ILE A 11 1.21 -52.67 42.11
C ILE A 11 1.83 -51.41 42.69
N ALA A 12 2.56 -51.46 43.78
CA ALA A 12 3.27 -50.29 44.36
C ALA A 12 4.45 -49.84 43.49
N ALA A 13 5.12 -50.71 42.76
CA ALA A 13 6.22 -50.36 41.85
C ALA A 13 5.70 -49.72 40.52
N ILE A 14 4.49 -50.03 40.09
CA ILE A 14 3.90 -49.44 38.87
C ILE A 14 3.28 -48.08 39.15
N SER A 15 2.83 -47.79 40.37
CA SER A 15 2.30 -46.45 40.74
C SER A 15 3.40 -45.40 41.02
N LEU A 16 4.65 -45.78 41.27
CA LEU A 16 5.76 -44.82 41.39
C LEU A 16 6.43 -44.45 40.05
N ALA A 17 6.17 -45.20 38.99
CA ALA A 17 6.66 -44.91 37.62
C ALA A 17 5.78 -43.91 36.86
N ALA A 18 4.60 -43.56 37.38
CA ALA A 18 3.63 -42.67 36.66
C ALA A 18 3.71 -41.17 37.06
N VAL A 19 4.65 -40.82 37.99
CA VAL A 19 4.75 -39.42 38.47
C VAL A 19 5.98 -38.67 37.90
N SER A 20 6.75 -39.27 37.02
CA SER A 20 8.05 -38.71 36.59
C SER A 20 8.18 -38.35 35.12
N CYS A 21 7.12 -37.93 34.42
CA CYS A 21 7.25 -37.58 33.00
C CYS A 21 6.48 -36.33 32.54
N SER A 22 6.05 -35.45 33.45
CA SER A 22 5.47 -34.17 32.99
C SER A 22 6.55 -33.15 32.55
N ASP A 23 7.72 -33.18 33.13
CA ASP A 23 8.79 -32.22 32.81
C ASP A 23 9.69 -32.69 31.66
N PHE A 24 9.73 -33.99 31.36
CA PHE A 24 10.53 -34.53 30.24
C PHE A 24 9.90 -34.28 28.87
N LEU A 25 8.58 -34.06 28.81
CA LEU A 25 7.86 -33.73 27.58
C LEU A 25 7.78 -32.22 27.30
N ASN A 26 8.24 -31.39 28.22
CA ASN A 26 8.32 -29.93 28.11
C ASN A 26 9.74 -29.42 27.87
N LEU A 27 10.62 -30.23 27.32
CA LEU A 27 11.92 -29.78 26.84
C LEU A 27 11.71 -28.89 25.60
N SER A 28 11.48 -27.59 25.84
CA SER A 28 11.72 -26.62 24.80
C SER A 28 13.23 -26.57 24.56
N ASP A 29 13.67 -26.72 23.32
CA ASP A 29 15.06 -26.47 22.95
C ASP A 29 15.43 -25.05 23.43
N PRO A 30 16.37 -24.87 24.38
CA PRO A 30 16.76 -23.56 24.90
C PRO A 30 17.38 -22.68 23.80
N ASN A 31 17.78 -23.26 22.67
CA ASN A 31 18.30 -22.55 21.49
C ASN A 31 17.22 -22.30 20.42
N ALA A 32 16.02 -22.87 20.57
CA ALA A 32 14.92 -22.56 19.68
C ALA A 32 14.39 -21.16 20.00
N VAL A 33 14.41 -20.28 19.01
CA VAL A 33 13.80 -18.94 19.10
C VAL A 33 12.27 -19.13 19.15
N THR A 34 11.69 -18.91 20.32
CA THR A 34 10.25 -18.92 20.56
C THR A 34 9.79 -17.49 20.90
N THR A 35 8.52 -17.18 20.74
CA THR A 35 7.99 -15.88 21.17
C THR A 35 8.19 -15.59 22.65
N GLY A 36 8.37 -16.61 23.48
CA GLY A 36 8.60 -16.49 24.93
C GLY A 36 10.05 -16.13 25.31
N ASN A 37 11.02 -16.33 24.42
CA ASN A 37 12.44 -16.03 24.67
C ASN A 37 13.07 -15.05 23.66
N TYR A 38 12.29 -14.52 22.70
CA TYR A 38 12.78 -13.63 21.64
C TYR A 38 12.84 -12.18 22.10
N TYR A 39 11.78 -11.66 22.72
CA TYR A 39 11.65 -10.23 23.03
C TYR A 39 12.37 -9.90 24.36
N THR A 40 13.71 -9.92 24.36
CA THR A 40 14.57 -9.72 25.56
C THR A 40 15.37 -8.41 25.50
N SER A 41 15.45 -7.79 24.34
CA SER A 41 16.23 -6.57 24.11
C SER A 41 15.49 -5.59 23.19
N VAL A 42 15.91 -4.32 23.19
CA VAL A 42 15.42 -3.30 22.27
C VAL A 42 15.73 -3.68 20.82
N ASP A 43 16.84 -4.33 20.57
CA ASP A 43 17.21 -4.79 19.22
C ASP A 43 16.22 -5.81 18.67
N ASP A 44 15.67 -6.69 19.53
CA ASP A 44 14.64 -7.66 19.13
C ASP A 44 13.35 -6.95 18.72
N ILE A 45 12.94 -5.93 19.47
CA ILE A 45 11.79 -5.08 19.11
C ILE A 45 12.08 -4.38 17.78
N GLN A 46 13.26 -3.77 17.62
CA GLN A 46 13.63 -3.04 16.40
C GLN A 46 13.69 -3.96 15.18
N ASN A 47 14.22 -5.17 15.33
CA ASN A 47 14.21 -6.19 14.28
C ASN A 47 12.77 -6.60 13.89
N SER A 48 11.89 -6.72 14.88
CA SER A 48 10.48 -7.02 14.62
C SER A 48 9.76 -5.86 13.93
N VAL A 49 10.05 -4.61 14.30
CA VAL A 49 9.59 -3.42 13.57
C VAL A 49 10.06 -3.45 12.13
N ASN A 50 11.35 -3.72 11.88
CA ASN A 50 11.89 -3.89 10.52
C ASN A 50 11.18 -5.01 9.75
N GLY A 51 10.82 -6.09 10.45
CA GLY A 51 10.02 -7.19 9.91
C GLY A 51 8.63 -6.76 9.41
N THR A 52 8.01 -5.72 9.99
CA THR A 52 6.73 -5.18 9.50
C THR A 52 6.91 -4.45 8.18
N TYR A 53 7.95 -3.63 8.04
CA TYR A 53 8.29 -2.94 6.78
C TYR A 53 8.62 -3.92 5.65
N ALA A 54 9.24 -5.07 5.97
CA ALA A 54 9.57 -6.07 4.96
C ALA A 54 8.31 -6.64 4.28
N VAL A 55 7.19 -6.78 5.01
CA VAL A 55 5.92 -7.27 4.43
C VAL A 55 5.31 -6.26 3.46
N LEU A 56 5.53 -4.96 3.66
CA LEU A 56 5.04 -3.93 2.72
C LEU A 56 5.57 -4.15 1.29
N LYS A 57 6.75 -4.76 1.15
CA LYS A 57 7.40 -5.03 -0.14
C LYS A 57 6.89 -6.30 -0.84
N GLU A 58 6.01 -7.08 -0.21
CA GLU A 58 5.44 -8.26 -0.86
C GLU A 58 4.74 -7.87 -2.16
N SER A 59 4.91 -8.68 -3.22
CA SER A 59 4.53 -8.34 -4.59
C SER A 59 3.09 -7.85 -4.69
N ASN A 60 2.15 -8.56 -4.07
CA ASN A 60 0.73 -8.23 -4.12
C ASN A 60 0.28 -7.18 -3.08
N PHE A 61 1.18 -6.66 -2.23
CA PHE A 61 0.84 -5.56 -1.31
C PHE A 61 1.22 -4.21 -1.94
N LEU A 62 2.48 -3.76 -1.78
CA LEU A 62 3.03 -2.55 -2.39
C LEU A 62 4.23 -2.87 -3.28
N GLY A 63 4.43 -4.14 -3.63
CA GLY A 63 5.41 -4.57 -4.60
C GLY A 63 4.88 -4.45 -6.02
N SER A 64 5.58 -5.08 -6.98
CA SER A 64 5.34 -4.89 -8.42
C SER A 64 3.94 -5.27 -8.90
N SER A 65 3.28 -6.24 -8.26
CA SER A 65 1.92 -6.65 -8.63
C SER A 65 0.82 -5.74 -8.05
N ALA A 66 1.18 -4.71 -7.25
CA ALA A 66 0.21 -3.74 -6.74
C ALA A 66 -0.50 -2.97 -7.87
N CYS A 67 0.14 -2.81 -9.02
CA CYS A 67 -0.43 -2.17 -10.20
C CYS A 67 -1.74 -2.81 -10.67
N TYR A 68 -1.92 -4.14 -10.53
CA TYR A 68 -3.16 -4.80 -10.94
C TYR A 68 -4.38 -4.28 -10.18
N PHE A 69 -4.22 -4.03 -8.87
CA PHE A 69 -5.30 -3.61 -7.97
C PHE A 69 -5.70 -2.15 -8.14
N GLU A 70 -4.82 -1.35 -8.71
CA GLU A 70 -5.00 0.10 -8.87
C GLU A 70 -4.99 0.51 -10.34
N ASP A 71 -3.81 0.55 -10.97
CA ASP A 71 -3.64 1.16 -12.28
C ASP A 71 -4.24 0.31 -13.42
N ASN A 72 -4.14 -1.03 -13.35
CA ASN A 72 -4.81 -1.91 -14.30
C ASN A 72 -6.32 -1.90 -14.09
N LYS A 73 -6.76 -2.01 -12.83
CA LYS A 73 -8.20 -1.96 -12.52
C LYS A 73 -8.84 -0.65 -12.95
N ALA A 74 -8.11 0.47 -12.91
CA ALA A 74 -8.55 1.77 -13.42
C ALA A 74 -8.39 1.92 -14.95
N ARG A 75 -7.91 0.91 -15.65
CA ARG A 75 -7.61 0.94 -17.10
C ARG A 75 -6.53 1.93 -17.51
N LEU A 76 -5.79 2.50 -16.54
CA LEU A 76 -4.64 3.36 -16.82
C LEU A 76 -3.48 2.57 -17.44
N LEU A 77 -3.28 1.35 -16.96
CA LEU A 77 -2.35 0.37 -17.54
C LEU A 77 -3.14 -0.83 -18.07
N ILE A 78 -2.55 -1.53 -19.04
CA ILE A 78 -3.04 -2.83 -19.51
C ILE A 78 -1.95 -3.88 -19.37
N TYR A 79 -2.35 -5.12 -19.20
CA TYR A 79 -1.49 -6.29 -19.29
C TYR A 79 -1.67 -6.93 -20.68
N PRO A 80 -0.75 -6.72 -21.65
CA PRO A 80 -0.96 -7.16 -23.02
C PRO A 80 -0.87 -8.68 -23.21
N ASP A 81 -0.28 -9.40 -22.27
CA ASP A 81 -0.13 -10.85 -22.30
C ASP A 81 -1.41 -11.56 -21.80
N THR A 82 -2.52 -11.34 -22.49
CA THR A 82 -3.78 -12.05 -22.27
C THR A 82 -3.76 -13.49 -22.79
N GLY A 83 -2.62 -13.98 -23.27
CA GLY A 83 -2.41 -15.33 -23.76
C GLY A 83 -2.48 -16.41 -22.69
N VAL A 84 -2.15 -17.63 -23.06
CA VAL A 84 -2.22 -18.84 -22.22
C VAL A 84 -1.54 -18.61 -20.85
N GLY A 85 -2.31 -18.51 -19.78
CA GLY A 85 -1.87 -18.16 -18.43
C GLY A 85 -2.37 -16.82 -17.93
N GLY A 86 -2.98 -15.98 -18.77
CA GLY A 86 -3.53 -14.68 -18.41
C GLY A 86 -4.78 -14.69 -17.54
N GLY A 87 -5.27 -15.88 -17.15
CA GLY A 87 -6.57 -16.02 -16.48
C GLY A 87 -6.75 -15.11 -15.28
N GLU A 88 -5.83 -15.10 -14.32
CA GLU A 88 -5.99 -14.30 -13.10
C GLU A 88 -5.59 -12.83 -13.30
N ASN A 89 -4.51 -12.58 -14.02
CA ASN A 89 -4.02 -11.23 -14.32
C ASN A 89 -5.00 -10.45 -15.21
N ALA A 90 -5.49 -11.11 -16.27
CA ALA A 90 -6.44 -10.51 -17.21
C ALA A 90 -7.79 -10.15 -16.56
N GLN A 91 -8.15 -10.78 -15.43
CA GLN A 91 -9.38 -10.46 -14.71
C GLN A 91 -9.42 -9.00 -14.23
N PHE A 92 -8.27 -8.40 -13.91
CA PHE A 92 -8.21 -6.99 -13.50
C PHE A 92 -8.47 -6.06 -14.68
N ASP A 93 -7.83 -6.31 -15.83
CA ASP A 93 -8.03 -5.51 -17.04
C ASP A 93 -9.45 -5.65 -17.60
N ASN A 94 -10.02 -6.85 -17.50
CA ASN A 94 -11.34 -7.17 -18.02
C ASN A 94 -12.49 -6.90 -17.05
N CYS A 95 -12.18 -6.45 -15.82
CA CYS A 95 -13.18 -6.22 -14.76
C CYS A 95 -14.01 -7.48 -14.45
N THR A 96 -13.36 -8.64 -14.40
CA THR A 96 -14.00 -9.95 -14.14
C THR A 96 -13.34 -10.70 -12.99
N VAL A 97 -12.85 -9.97 -11.98
CA VAL A 97 -12.12 -10.54 -10.84
C VAL A 97 -13.01 -11.49 -10.06
N GLN A 98 -12.54 -12.72 -9.88
CA GLN A 98 -13.28 -13.79 -9.21
C GLN A 98 -12.79 -13.99 -7.76
N ALA A 99 -13.68 -14.49 -6.88
CA ALA A 99 -13.34 -14.81 -5.49
C ALA A 99 -12.23 -15.88 -5.34
N GLY A 100 -12.03 -16.70 -6.37
CA GLY A 100 -10.96 -17.70 -6.44
C GLY A 100 -9.59 -17.17 -6.89
N ASN A 101 -9.48 -15.89 -7.29
CA ASN A 101 -8.25 -15.29 -7.80
C ASN A 101 -7.16 -15.32 -6.72
N GLN A 102 -6.01 -15.95 -7.02
CA GLN A 102 -4.92 -16.14 -6.07
C GLN A 102 -4.17 -14.84 -5.74
N MET A 103 -4.20 -13.85 -6.63
CA MET A 103 -3.60 -12.54 -6.35
C MET A 103 -4.42 -11.78 -5.28
N VAL A 104 -5.77 -11.88 -5.35
CA VAL A 104 -6.67 -11.30 -4.34
C VAL A 104 -6.44 -11.97 -2.98
N LEU A 105 -6.32 -13.31 -2.96
CA LEU A 105 -6.00 -14.05 -1.73
C LEU A 105 -4.62 -13.67 -1.18
N SER A 106 -3.61 -13.57 -2.04
CA SER A 106 -2.24 -13.22 -1.64
C SER A 106 -2.16 -11.82 -1.06
N ARG A 107 -2.88 -10.85 -1.65
CA ARG A 107 -2.96 -9.47 -1.13
C ARG A 107 -3.64 -9.42 0.24
N TRP A 108 -4.77 -10.10 0.40
CA TRP A 108 -5.43 -10.25 1.69
C TRP A 108 -4.51 -10.82 2.76
N ASN A 109 -3.86 -11.93 2.45
CA ASN A 109 -2.95 -12.61 3.36
C ASN A 109 -1.73 -11.75 3.73
N ALA A 110 -1.15 -11.01 2.79
CA ALA A 110 -0.03 -10.11 3.05
C ALA A 110 -0.43 -8.99 4.02
N LEU A 111 -1.60 -8.39 3.84
CA LEU A 111 -2.13 -7.33 4.70
C LEU A 111 -2.36 -7.84 6.13
N TYR A 112 -3.05 -8.96 6.31
CA TYR A 112 -3.29 -9.52 7.65
C TYR A 112 -2.03 -10.09 8.30
N LYS A 113 -1.09 -10.63 7.53
CA LYS A 113 0.25 -11.01 8.03
C LYS A 113 1.01 -9.79 8.57
N CYS A 114 0.91 -8.64 7.90
CA CYS A 114 1.51 -7.40 8.37
C CYS A 114 0.86 -6.94 9.67
N ILE A 115 -0.48 -6.92 9.73
CA ILE A 115 -1.25 -6.57 10.93
C ILE A 115 -0.90 -7.50 12.10
N ASP A 116 -0.80 -8.81 11.87
CA ASP A 116 -0.39 -9.76 12.92
C ASP A 116 1.00 -9.43 13.45
N ARG A 117 1.99 -9.18 12.59
CA ARG A 117 3.33 -8.76 13.02
C ARG A 117 3.31 -7.47 13.85
N VAL A 118 2.51 -6.48 13.45
CA VAL A 118 2.32 -5.24 14.22
C VAL A 118 1.75 -5.55 15.61
N THR A 119 0.71 -6.39 15.69
CA THR A 119 0.08 -6.72 16.98
C THR A 119 1.02 -7.50 17.90
N VAL A 120 1.93 -8.30 17.33
CA VAL A 120 2.98 -8.99 18.11
C VAL A 120 3.98 -7.98 18.66
N VAL A 121 4.47 -7.02 17.87
CA VAL A 121 5.36 -5.95 18.37
C VAL A 121 4.69 -5.17 19.48
N LEU A 122 3.44 -4.71 19.28
CA LEU A 122 2.69 -3.94 20.26
C LEU A 122 2.44 -4.72 21.57
N LYS A 123 2.30 -6.03 21.51
CA LYS A 123 2.16 -6.89 22.68
C LYS A 123 3.43 -6.93 23.52
N HIS A 124 4.60 -6.90 22.89
CA HIS A 124 5.89 -7.09 23.54
C HIS A 124 6.70 -5.80 23.70
N ILE A 125 6.19 -4.67 23.25
CA ILE A 125 6.91 -3.41 23.25
C ILE A 125 7.30 -2.95 24.66
N ASP A 126 6.54 -3.32 25.67
CA ASP A 126 6.77 -2.98 27.07
C ASP A 126 7.58 -4.06 27.85
N ASP A 127 7.92 -5.19 27.22
CA ASP A 127 8.64 -6.28 27.86
C ASP A 127 10.15 -5.98 28.02
N VAL A 128 10.66 -4.93 27.32
CA VAL A 128 12.08 -4.58 27.30
C VAL A 128 12.34 -3.20 27.91
N LYS A 129 13.57 -3.00 28.42
CA LYS A 129 13.97 -1.72 28.99
C LYS A 129 14.62 -0.84 27.94
N TYR A 130 14.00 0.30 27.62
CA TYR A 130 14.50 1.29 26.67
C TYR A 130 15.51 2.25 27.30
N SER A 131 16.40 2.80 26.49
CA SER A 131 17.30 3.89 26.88
C SER A 131 16.55 5.21 27.10
N SER A 132 15.42 5.40 26.43
CA SER A 132 14.51 6.55 26.59
C SER A 132 13.08 6.18 26.19
N GLU A 133 12.10 6.83 26.79
CA GLU A 133 10.68 6.72 26.40
C GLU A 133 10.44 7.24 24.96
N ASP A 134 11.26 8.18 24.50
CA ASP A 134 11.19 8.69 23.14
C ASP A 134 11.45 7.57 22.10
N LEU A 135 12.45 6.72 22.34
CA LEU A 135 12.74 5.58 21.45
C LEU A 135 11.58 4.57 21.43
N ARG A 136 11.05 4.24 22.61
CA ARG A 136 9.88 3.36 22.72
C ARG A 136 8.70 3.94 21.93
N SER A 137 8.39 5.23 22.15
CA SER A 137 7.31 5.94 21.45
C SER A 137 7.52 5.96 19.92
N GLN A 138 8.74 6.12 19.44
CA GLN A 138 9.06 6.07 18.02
C GLN A 138 8.78 4.70 17.42
N LEU A 139 9.24 3.62 18.06
CA LEU A 139 9.03 2.25 17.56
C LEU A 139 7.55 1.86 17.56
N GLU A 140 6.79 2.27 18.59
CA GLU A 140 5.34 2.09 18.60
C GLU A 140 4.65 2.85 17.46
N ALA A 141 5.04 4.10 17.24
CA ALA A 141 4.47 4.94 16.19
C ALA A 141 4.73 4.39 14.78
N GLU A 142 5.89 3.80 14.56
CA GLU A 142 6.23 3.18 13.28
C GLU A 142 5.31 2.00 12.96
N VAL A 143 5.11 1.08 13.89
CA VAL A 143 4.25 -0.08 13.63
C VAL A 143 2.76 0.31 13.54
N ARG A 144 2.32 1.32 14.29
CA ARG A 144 0.96 1.87 14.16
C ARG A 144 0.76 2.50 12.78
N PHE A 145 1.71 3.29 12.28
CA PHE A 145 1.65 3.80 10.91
C PHE A 145 1.54 2.68 9.87
N VAL A 146 2.34 1.62 10.02
CA VAL A 146 2.27 0.46 9.12
C VAL A 146 0.90 -0.22 9.18
N ARG A 147 0.30 -0.37 10.38
CA ARG A 147 -1.05 -0.93 10.52
C ARG A 147 -2.12 -0.04 9.89
N ALA A 148 -2.03 1.26 10.08
CA ALA A 148 -2.91 2.21 9.43
C ALA A 148 -2.87 2.10 7.90
N LEU A 149 -1.67 1.94 7.32
CA LEU A 149 -1.50 1.73 5.88
C LEU A 149 -2.12 0.41 5.41
N CYS A 150 -2.00 -0.67 6.20
CA CYS A 150 -2.68 -1.94 5.90
C CYS A 150 -4.20 -1.78 5.91
N TYR A 151 -4.78 -1.15 6.92
CA TYR A 151 -6.22 -0.94 7.00
C TYR A 151 -6.75 0.03 5.94
N TYR A 152 -5.97 1.07 5.60
CA TYR A 152 -6.32 1.94 4.48
C TYR A 152 -6.44 1.14 3.17
N THR A 153 -5.47 0.28 2.88
CA THR A 153 -5.53 -0.59 1.70
C THR A 153 -6.72 -1.55 1.77
N LEU A 154 -6.94 -2.18 2.93
CA LEU A 154 -8.06 -3.11 3.13
C LEU A 154 -9.42 -2.45 2.90
N VAL A 155 -9.66 -1.26 3.45
CA VAL A 155 -10.96 -0.58 3.31
C VAL A 155 -11.17 -0.07 1.89
N CYS A 156 -10.11 0.36 1.20
CA CYS A 156 -10.19 0.73 -0.22
C CYS A 156 -10.53 -0.47 -1.10
N ASP A 157 -9.92 -1.63 -0.87
CA ASP A 157 -10.07 -2.80 -1.70
C ASP A 157 -11.38 -3.56 -1.43
N TRP A 158 -11.76 -3.76 -0.15
CA TRP A 158 -12.87 -4.64 0.23
C TRP A 158 -14.02 -3.96 0.98
N GLY A 159 -13.88 -2.71 1.39
CA GLY A 159 -14.86 -2.03 2.23
C GLY A 159 -14.83 -2.53 3.69
N PRO A 160 -15.93 -3.06 4.23
CA PRO A 160 -15.95 -3.71 5.54
C PRO A 160 -14.98 -4.89 5.61
N VAL A 161 -14.16 -4.96 6.68
CA VAL A 161 -13.15 -6.02 6.89
C VAL A 161 -12.98 -6.32 8.37
N PRO A 162 -12.42 -7.48 8.77
CA PRO A 162 -12.06 -7.75 10.16
C PRO A 162 -11.05 -6.73 10.70
N VAL A 163 -11.27 -6.26 11.94
CA VAL A 163 -10.38 -5.32 12.63
C VAL A 163 -9.71 -6.00 13.81
N VAL A 164 -8.39 -6.18 13.74
CA VAL A 164 -7.56 -6.83 14.75
C VAL A 164 -6.53 -5.83 15.27
N LEU A 165 -6.71 -5.34 16.49
CA LEU A 165 -5.86 -4.29 17.08
C LEU A 165 -4.87 -4.83 18.13
N GLN A 166 -5.06 -6.08 18.57
CA GLN A 166 -4.21 -6.76 19.55
C GLN A 166 -3.90 -8.18 19.11
N LYS A 167 -2.81 -8.74 19.62
CA LYS A 167 -2.45 -10.14 19.34
C LYS A 167 -3.51 -11.09 19.88
N LEU A 168 -4.02 -11.92 19.00
CA LEU A 168 -4.98 -12.98 19.35
C LEU A 168 -4.22 -14.18 19.90
N GLY A 169 -4.64 -14.70 21.05
CA GLY A 169 -3.96 -15.75 21.80
C GLY A 169 -4.58 -17.16 21.64
N SER A 170 -5.77 -17.25 21.05
CA SER A 170 -6.50 -18.52 20.93
C SER A 170 -7.30 -18.62 19.64
N LEU A 171 -7.62 -19.85 19.22
CA LEU A 171 -8.49 -20.10 18.07
C LEU A 171 -9.89 -19.48 18.28
N ALA A 172 -10.39 -19.48 19.52
CA ALA A 172 -11.68 -18.86 19.86
C ALA A 172 -11.66 -17.34 19.59
N GLU A 173 -10.59 -16.65 19.99
CA GLU A 173 -10.41 -15.22 19.70
C GLU A 173 -10.27 -14.97 18.19
N VAL A 174 -9.51 -15.82 17.46
CA VAL A 174 -9.38 -15.71 16.01
C VAL A 174 -10.76 -15.86 15.34
N ASN A 175 -11.54 -16.85 15.72
CA ASN A 175 -12.88 -17.05 15.16
C ASN A 175 -13.82 -15.87 15.48
N ALA A 176 -13.75 -15.31 16.70
CA ALA A 176 -14.55 -14.16 17.09
C ALA A 176 -14.14 -12.88 16.34
N ALA A 177 -12.85 -12.70 16.08
CA ALA A 177 -12.33 -11.54 15.33
C ALA A 177 -12.53 -11.66 13.80
N ASN A 178 -12.77 -12.87 13.28
CA ASN A 178 -12.91 -13.14 11.85
C ASN A 178 -14.32 -12.77 11.33
N VAL A 179 -14.73 -11.52 11.59
CA VAL A 179 -16.02 -10.93 11.20
C VAL A 179 -15.77 -9.54 10.63
N ARG A 180 -16.35 -9.26 9.48
CA ARG A 180 -16.27 -7.94 8.84
C ARG A 180 -16.89 -6.87 9.75
N GLN A 181 -16.11 -5.85 10.06
CA GLN A 181 -16.57 -4.68 10.81
C GLN A 181 -17.04 -3.59 9.83
N PRO A 182 -17.99 -2.75 10.21
CA PRO A 182 -18.41 -1.59 9.42
C PRO A 182 -17.21 -0.72 9.01
N LYS A 183 -17.26 -0.10 7.84
CA LYS A 183 -16.19 0.80 7.35
C LYS A 183 -15.81 1.86 8.39
N GLU A 184 -16.76 2.39 9.15
CA GLU A 184 -16.50 3.39 10.19
C GLU A 184 -15.51 2.88 11.24
N VAL A 185 -15.64 1.62 11.68
CA VAL A 185 -14.71 1.00 12.64
C VAL A 185 -13.32 0.83 12.04
N VAL A 186 -13.25 0.49 10.76
CA VAL A 186 -11.97 0.39 10.05
C VAL A 186 -11.30 1.76 9.94
N TYR A 187 -12.04 2.80 9.52
CA TYR A 187 -11.52 4.17 9.45
C TYR A 187 -11.11 4.70 10.82
N GLN A 188 -11.85 4.39 11.88
CA GLN A 188 -11.48 4.79 13.24
C GLN A 188 -10.13 4.19 13.65
N ALA A 189 -9.90 2.90 13.36
CA ALA A 189 -8.61 2.26 13.62
C ALA A 189 -7.46 2.94 12.85
N ILE A 190 -7.69 3.34 11.58
CA ILE A 190 -6.71 4.11 10.79
C ILE A 190 -6.43 5.46 11.45
N PHE A 191 -7.48 6.19 11.86
CA PHE A 191 -7.33 7.54 12.44
C PHE A 191 -6.60 7.49 13.77
N ASP A 192 -6.92 6.52 14.64
CA ASP A 192 -6.27 6.38 15.96
C ASP A 192 -4.77 6.07 15.80
N ASP A 193 -4.42 5.18 14.86
CA ASP A 193 -3.02 4.84 14.59
C ASP A 193 -2.26 5.99 13.93
N CYS A 194 -2.87 6.66 12.96
CA CYS A 194 -2.27 7.84 12.33
C CYS A 194 -2.10 9.00 13.30
N LYS A 195 -3.10 9.24 14.16
CA LYS A 195 -3.05 10.27 15.20
C LYS A 195 -1.91 10.01 16.18
N PHE A 196 -1.81 8.78 16.69
CA PHE A 196 -0.72 8.40 17.58
C PHE A 196 0.65 8.66 16.93
N ALA A 197 0.83 8.21 15.68
CA ALA A 197 2.08 8.40 14.96
C ALA A 197 2.38 9.90 14.67
N ALA A 198 1.38 10.69 14.33
CA ALA A 198 1.51 12.12 14.06
C ALA A 198 1.85 12.95 15.31
N GLU A 199 1.41 12.52 16.49
CA GLU A 199 1.63 13.18 17.78
C GLU A 199 2.85 12.59 18.54
N SER A 200 3.48 11.55 18.02
CA SER A 200 4.60 10.83 18.65
C SER A 200 5.93 11.59 18.55
N LYS A 201 6.99 10.92 19.00
CA LYS A 201 8.39 11.39 18.92
C LYS A 201 9.08 11.06 17.59
N LEU A 202 8.36 10.64 16.57
CA LEU A 202 8.91 10.52 15.22
C LEU A 202 9.41 11.90 14.73
N PRO A 203 10.45 11.95 13.87
CA PRO A 203 10.83 13.20 13.23
C PRO A 203 9.72 13.69 12.27
N ASP A 204 9.71 14.98 11.96
CA ASP A 204 8.79 15.51 10.96
C ASP A 204 8.98 14.84 9.60
N LEU A 205 10.23 14.75 9.14
CA LEU A 205 10.66 13.99 7.97
C LEU A 205 11.86 13.13 8.34
N GLN A 206 12.01 12.01 7.69
CA GLN A 206 13.16 11.14 7.87
C GLN A 206 14.40 11.68 7.14
N SER A 207 15.59 11.33 7.65
CA SER A 207 16.85 11.55 6.92
C SER A 207 16.95 10.61 5.72
N ALA A 208 17.86 10.90 4.79
CA ALA A 208 18.14 10.02 3.64
C ALA A 208 18.46 8.57 4.06
N ALA A 209 19.21 8.39 5.17
CA ALA A 209 19.54 7.05 5.70
C ALA A 209 18.31 6.26 6.21
N ASN A 210 17.23 6.96 6.55
CA ASN A 210 16.00 6.39 7.10
C ASN A 210 14.76 6.68 6.23
N CYS A 211 14.93 7.01 4.96
CA CYS A 211 13.85 7.44 4.06
C CYS A 211 12.71 6.41 3.90
N GLY A 212 12.97 5.15 4.24
CA GLY A 212 11.97 4.06 4.26
C GLY A 212 11.23 3.87 5.58
N ARG A 213 11.40 4.79 6.56
CA ARG A 213 10.72 4.70 7.87
C ARG A 213 9.61 5.74 7.99
N ALA A 214 8.63 5.46 8.85
CA ALA A 214 7.55 6.39 9.14
C ALA A 214 8.06 7.72 9.72
N SER A 215 7.33 8.80 9.41
CA SER A 215 7.56 10.15 9.96
C SER A 215 6.22 10.78 10.36
N ARG A 216 6.24 11.88 11.12
CA ARG A 216 5.00 12.57 11.47
C ARG A 216 4.27 13.09 10.23
N VAL A 217 5.02 13.58 9.24
CA VAL A 217 4.43 14.02 7.95
C VAL A 217 3.82 12.84 7.20
N ALA A 218 4.46 11.67 7.19
CA ALA A 218 3.88 10.47 6.58
C ALA A 218 2.56 10.06 7.25
N ALA A 219 2.52 10.08 8.58
CA ALA A 219 1.30 9.75 9.35
C ALA A 219 0.16 10.76 9.08
N LYS A 220 0.45 12.06 9.05
CA LYS A 220 -0.52 13.11 8.73
C LYS A 220 -1.03 13.00 7.29
N THR A 221 -0.15 12.69 6.35
CA THR A 221 -0.51 12.51 4.94
C THR A 221 -1.43 11.30 4.77
N LEU A 222 -1.14 10.17 5.42
CA LEU A 222 -1.99 8.98 5.39
C LEU A 222 -3.34 9.23 6.08
N TRP A 223 -3.34 9.94 7.23
CA TRP A 223 -4.58 10.32 7.93
C TRP A 223 -5.48 11.17 7.03
N ALA A 224 -4.93 12.18 6.40
CA ALA A 224 -5.67 13.03 5.46
C ALA A 224 -6.20 12.25 4.26
N LYS A 225 -5.39 11.34 3.71
CA LYS A 225 -5.79 10.48 2.59
C LYS A 225 -6.97 9.58 2.97
N ALA A 226 -6.93 8.98 4.15
CA ALA A 226 -8.02 8.16 4.66
C ALA A 226 -9.28 9.00 4.97
N ALA A 227 -9.10 10.21 5.50
CA ALA A 227 -10.23 11.12 5.75
C ALA A 227 -10.92 11.56 4.45
N LEU A 228 -10.16 11.85 3.39
CA LEU A 228 -10.72 12.15 2.07
C LEU A 228 -11.43 10.94 1.45
N GLN A 229 -10.86 9.74 1.58
CA GLN A 229 -11.48 8.51 1.10
C GLN A 229 -12.81 8.25 1.80
N MET A 230 -12.88 8.47 3.11
CA MET A 230 -14.11 8.37 3.89
C MET A 230 -15.11 9.47 3.51
N ALA A 231 -14.64 10.72 3.31
CA ALA A 231 -15.49 11.89 3.00
C ALA A 231 -16.24 11.77 1.66
N THR A 232 -15.71 10.99 0.75
CA THR A 232 -16.28 10.79 -0.60
C THR A 232 -17.07 9.49 -0.73
N ASP A 233 -17.08 8.65 0.31
CA ASP A 233 -17.90 7.45 0.37
C ASP A 233 -19.35 7.82 0.75
N GLU A 234 -20.32 7.32 -0.01
CA GLU A 234 -21.76 7.61 0.15
C GLU A 234 -22.28 7.33 1.56
N ASP A 235 -21.71 6.34 2.27
CA ASP A 235 -22.10 5.99 3.63
C ASP A 235 -21.79 7.11 4.64
N PHE A 236 -20.90 8.05 4.29
CA PHE A 236 -20.43 9.13 5.18
C PHE A 236 -20.68 10.53 4.63
N LYS A 237 -21.57 10.68 3.64
CA LYS A 237 -21.88 11.96 3.00
C LYS A 237 -22.24 13.08 3.99
N ASP A 238 -22.90 12.74 5.09
CA ASP A 238 -23.30 13.70 6.13
C ASP A 238 -22.10 14.21 6.96
N ARG A 239 -20.98 13.50 6.93
CA ARG A 239 -19.71 13.86 7.59
C ARG A 239 -18.67 14.47 6.63
N LYS A 240 -19.01 14.65 5.37
CA LYS A 240 -18.08 15.08 4.32
C LYS A 240 -17.29 16.33 4.71
N THR A 241 -17.96 17.38 5.16
CA THR A 241 -17.32 18.64 5.54
C THR A 241 -16.38 18.47 6.74
N GLU A 242 -16.80 17.71 7.77
CA GLU A 242 -15.95 17.38 8.93
C GLU A 242 -14.67 16.68 8.48
N LEU A 243 -14.79 15.61 7.70
CA LEU A 243 -13.69 14.79 7.24
C LEU A 243 -12.73 15.56 6.32
N CYS A 244 -13.26 16.39 5.42
CA CYS A 244 -12.43 17.27 4.59
C CYS A 244 -11.65 18.29 5.44
N ASN A 245 -12.21 18.81 6.54
CA ASN A 245 -11.50 19.69 7.46
C ASN A 245 -10.40 18.95 8.24
N VAL A 246 -10.63 17.68 8.62
CA VAL A 246 -9.57 16.82 9.18
C VAL A 246 -8.42 16.66 8.17
N ALA A 247 -8.75 16.41 6.90
CA ALA A 247 -7.76 16.31 5.84
C ALA A 247 -6.99 17.63 5.66
N LEU A 248 -7.69 18.77 5.55
CA LEU A 248 -7.06 20.10 5.40
C LEU A 248 -6.09 20.41 6.54
N THR A 249 -6.46 20.11 7.78
CA THR A 249 -5.61 20.35 8.95
C THR A 249 -4.29 19.60 8.83
N ASN A 250 -4.36 18.30 8.53
CA ASN A 250 -3.19 17.44 8.41
C ASN A 250 -2.33 17.78 7.18
N LEU A 251 -2.96 18.05 6.02
CA LEU A 251 -2.25 18.36 4.79
C LEU A 251 -1.56 19.73 4.83
N ARG A 252 -2.18 20.74 5.45
CA ARG A 252 -1.54 22.05 5.63
C ARG A 252 -0.30 21.95 6.50
N ASP A 253 -0.36 21.19 7.58
CA ASP A 253 0.79 20.96 8.44
C ASP A 253 1.88 20.18 7.67
N ALA A 254 1.53 19.13 6.98
CA ALA A 254 2.47 18.35 6.14
C ALA A 254 3.13 19.24 5.07
N TRP A 255 2.34 20.06 4.37
CA TRP A 255 2.86 21.01 3.37
C TRP A 255 3.80 22.05 3.97
N GLY A 256 3.48 22.56 5.16
CA GLY A 256 4.32 23.50 5.90
C GLY A 256 5.68 22.95 6.35
N LYS A 257 5.87 21.61 6.29
CA LYS A 257 7.12 20.92 6.60
C LYS A 257 7.93 20.52 5.35
N ALA A 258 7.47 20.93 4.17
CA ALA A 258 8.15 20.57 2.92
C ALA A 258 9.59 21.12 2.89
N PRO A 259 10.58 20.32 2.47
CA PRO A 259 12.00 20.69 2.46
C PRO A 259 12.40 21.52 1.22
N PHE A 260 11.44 22.18 0.58
CA PHE A 260 11.66 23.04 -0.59
C PHE A 260 10.95 24.38 -0.39
N ALA A 261 11.54 25.45 -0.88
CA ALA A 261 10.94 26.80 -0.82
C ALA A 261 9.85 26.99 -1.89
N ASN A 262 10.01 26.34 -3.05
CA ASN A 262 9.07 26.42 -4.16
C ASN A 262 8.94 25.06 -4.84
N PHE A 263 7.75 24.48 -4.81
CA PHE A 263 7.46 23.19 -5.40
C PHE A 263 7.64 23.16 -6.92
N THR A 264 7.39 24.25 -7.61
CA THR A 264 7.52 24.33 -9.08
C THR A 264 8.96 24.21 -9.58
N THR A 265 9.94 24.36 -8.68
CA THR A 265 11.37 24.21 -9.00
C THR A 265 11.94 22.81 -8.69
N VAL A 266 11.14 21.95 -8.06
CA VAL A 266 11.54 20.55 -7.81
C VAL A 266 11.43 19.77 -9.12
N PRO A 267 12.52 19.17 -9.63
CA PRO A 267 12.49 18.40 -10.88
C PRO A 267 11.49 17.25 -10.82
N VAL A 268 10.81 16.95 -11.91
CA VAL A 268 9.79 15.88 -11.97
C VAL A 268 10.39 14.49 -11.85
N ASP A 269 11.69 14.36 -12.15
CA ASP A 269 12.46 13.11 -12.16
C ASP A 269 13.38 12.92 -10.93
N GLU A 270 13.56 13.94 -10.07
CA GLU A 270 14.46 13.85 -8.90
C GLU A 270 14.21 12.62 -8.04
N ILE A 271 12.94 12.33 -7.75
CA ILE A 271 12.54 11.22 -6.88
C ILE A 271 12.69 9.83 -7.53
N TRP A 272 12.86 9.80 -8.86
CA TRP A 272 12.99 8.57 -9.64
C TRP A 272 14.45 8.24 -10.01
N ASP A 273 15.37 9.15 -9.76
CA ASP A 273 16.79 8.91 -9.91
C ASP A 273 17.31 8.02 -8.78
N VAL A 274 17.70 6.80 -9.09
CA VAL A 274 18.16 5.80 -8.11
C VAL A 274 19.35 6.27 -7.27
N THR A 275 20.13 7.23 -7.76
CA THR A 275 21.26 7.82 -7.04
C THR A 275 20.85 8.88 -6.03
N ASN A 276 19.68 9.51 -6.21
CA ASN A 276 19.16 10.63 -5.42
C ASN A 276 17.86 10.31 -4.67
N GLN A 277 17.17 9.22 -5.01
CA GLN A 277 15.84 8.89 -4.48
C GLN A 277 15.73 8.94 -2.95
N ALA A 278 16.79 8.57 -2.23
CA ALA A 278 16.83 8.58 -0.76
C ALA A 278 16.80 10.00 -0.17
N SER A 279 17.33 10.99 -0.89
CA SER A 279 17.42 12.39 -0.47
C SER A 279 16.47 13.31 -1.24
N ALA A 280 15.64 12.77 -2.11
CA ALA A 280 14.71 13.55 -2.93
C ALA A 280 13.75 14.37 -2.07
N LYS A 281 13.70 15.68 -2.33
CA LYS A 281 12.94 16.65 -1.52
C LYS A 281 11.44 16.42 -1.54
N GLU A 282 10.94 15.75 -2.58
CA GLU A 282 9.55 15.45 -2.74
C GLU A 282 9.11 14.21 -1.93
N SER A 283 10.04 13.35 -1.51
CA SER A 283 9.75 12.10 -0.80
C SER A 283 9.23 12.34 0.62
N ILE A 284 8.16 11.63 0.99
CA ILE A 284 7.62 11.60 2.35
C ILE A 284 7.79 10.18 2.95
N PHE A 285 7.45 9.15 2.18
CA PHE A 285 7.61 7.76 2.58
C PHE A 285 7.80 6.87 1.34
N GLN A 286 8.81 6.02 1.38
CA GLN A 286 9.14 5.12 0.29
C GLN A 286 9.58 3.74 0.81
N LEU A 287 9.37 2.70 0.02
CA LEU A 287 9.91 1.37 0.28
C LEU A 287 11.28 1.28 -0.38
N VAL A 288 12.30 1.10 0.46
CA VAL A 288 13.70 1.12 0.02
C VAL A 288 14.11 -0.25 -0.51
N TYR A 289 14.66 -0.28 -1.71
CA TYR A 289 15.27 -1.45 -2.32
C TYR A 289 16.76 -1.22 -2.49
N ILE A 290 17.54 -2.31 -2.59
CA ILE A 290 18.99 -2.26 -2.69
C ILE A 290 19.41 -2.92 -4.00
N GLY A 291 20.01 -2.15 -4.88
CA GLY A 291 20.62 -2.65 -6.13
C GLY A 291 21.85 -3.51 -5.84
N GLY A 292 22.24 -4.32 -6.83
CA GLY A 292 23.40 -5.21 -6.72
C GLY A 292 23.24 -6.41 -5.79
N SER A 293 22.05 -6.64 -5.21
CA SER A 293 21.77 -7.73 -4.26
C SER A 293 20.47 -8.45 -4.58
N ASN A 294 20.55 -9.77 -4.73
CA ASN A 294 19.38 -10.62 -5.01
C ASN A 294 18.33 -10.63 -3.87
N SER A 295 18.73 -10.31 -2.63
CA SER A 295 17.84 -10.44 -1.47
C SER A 295 16.97 -9.22 -1.21
N ALA A 296 17.25 -8.07 -1.82
CA ALA A 296 16.58 -6.80 -1.50
C ALA A 296 16.29 -5.93 -2.74
N ASN A 297 16.42 -6.49 -3.93
CA ASN A 297 16.22 -5.78 -5.21
C ASN A 297 14.73 -5.51 -5.51
N SER A 298 14.52 -4.51 -6.35
CA SER A 298 13.23 -4.18 -6.95
C SER A 298 12.99 -4.95 -8.24
N THR A 299 11.74 -5.28 -8.52
CA THR A 299 11.31 -5.85 -9.81
C THR A 299 10.56 -4.85 -10.68
N PHE A 300 10.36 -3.60 -10.24
CA PHE A 300 9.62 -2.59 -10.99
C PHE A 300 10.25 -2.27 -12.33
N ASN A 301 11.58 -2.25 -12.37
CA ASN A 301 12.31 -1.94 -13.58
C ASN A 301 11.99 -2.93 -14.72
N THR A 302 12.02 -4.23 -14.45
CA THR A 302 11.67 -5.28 -15.43
C THR A 302 10.16 -5.39 -15.65
N GLN A 303 9.35 -5.13 -14.63
CA GLN A 303 7.89 -5.21 -14.68
C GLN A 303 7.28 -4.25 -15.72
N PHE A 304 7.88 -3.08 -15.89
CA PHE A 304 7.39 -2.01 -16.76
C PHE A 304 8.22 -1.80 -18.02
N ARG A 305 9.04 -2.79 -18.42
CA ARG A 305 9.83 -2.74 -19.65
C ARG A 305 9.17 -3.55 -20.77
N PRO A 306 8.99 -2.99 -21.98
CA PRO A 306 8.56 -3.74 -23.16
C PRO A 306 9.67 -4.64 -23.69
N THR A 307 9.34 -5.52 -24.65
CA THR A 307 10.32 -6.40 -25.31
C THR A 307 11.28 -5.66 -26.22
N ASP A 308 10.81 -4.59 -26.86
CA ASP A 308 11.56 -3.78 -27.81
C ASP A 308 11.61 -2.32 -27.33
N ILE A 309 12.81 -1.80 -27.12
CA ILE A 309 13.06 -0.45 -26.61
C ILE A 309 13.66 0.39 -27.74
N ASP A 310 13.04 1.56 -28.02
CA ASP A 310 13.48 2.46 -29.09
C ASP A 310 14.85 3.10 -28.80
N ASP A 311 15.20 3.30 -27.52
CA ASP A 311 16.45 3.90 -27.08
C ASP A 311 17.32 2.88 -26.34
N PRO A 312 18.39 2.35 -26.98
CA PRO A 312 19.28 1.38 -26.35
C PRO A 312 19.94 1.86 -25.06
N ALA A 313 20.09 3.17 -24.85
CA ALA A 313 20.63 3.74 -23.60
C ALA A 313 19.69 3.57 -22.39
N LYS A 314 18.43 3.21 -22.64
CA LYS A 314 17.42 2.92 -21.62
C LYS A 314 17.16 1.43 -21.47
N GLU A 315 17.86 0.61 -22.28
CA GLU A 315 17.75 -0.84 -22.18
C GLU A 315 18.39 -1.33 -20.89
N VAL A 316 17.63 -2.09 -20.11
CA VAL A 316 18.16 -2.77 -18.93
C VAL A 316 18.73 -4.12 -19.36
N ASN A 317 19.86 -4.51 -18.76
CA ASN A 317 20.46 -5.81 -19.00
C ASN A 317 19.56 -6.91 -18.40
N SER A 318 18.46 -7.22 -19.07
CA SER A 318 17.54 -8.24 -18.60
C SER A 318 17.15 -9.20 -19.71
N THR A 319 17.55 -10.44 -19.53
CA THR A 319 16.91 -11.60 -20.15
C THR A 319 15.46 -11.76 -19.68
N ALA A 320 14.99 -10.91 -18.77
CA ALA A 320 13.70 -10.93 -18.10
C ALA A 320 12.83 -9.69 -18.39
N ALA A 321 13.12 -8.94 -19.45
CA ALA A 321 12.25 -7.88 -19.94
C ALA A 321 10.96 -8.47 -20.48
N SER A 322 10.04 -8.81 -19.60
CA SER A 322 8.74 -9.37 -19.92
C SER A 322 7.69 -8.94 -18.94
N GLY A 323 7.90 -7.76 -18.34
CA GLY A 323 6.84 -7.12 -17.60
C GLY A 323 5.68 -6.83 -18.53
N GLY A 324 4.48 -6.88 -18.05
CA GLY A 324 3.31 -6.80 -18.88
C GLY A 324 2.43 -5.59 -18.63
N HIS A 325 2.92 -4.54 -17.95
CA HIS A 325 2.08 -3.41 -17.58
C HIS A 325 2.52 -2.16 -18.34
N PHE A 326 1.76 -1.79 -19.35
CA PHE A 326 2.06 -0.64 -20.19
C PHE A 326 0.82 0.22 -20.40
N MET A 327 1.02 1.50 -20.63
CA MET A 327 -0.03 2.34 -21.17
C MET A 327 -0.24 1.99 -22.64
N PRO A 328 -1.47 1.72 -23.07
CA PRO A 328 -1.80 1.68 -24.48
C PRO A 328 -1.41 3.00 -25.14
N PHE A 329 -0.93 2.95 -26.37
CA PHE A 329 -0.46 4.13 -27.10
C PHE A 329 -1.51 5.24 -27.15
N ASN A 330 -2.77 4.89 -27.43
CA ASN A 330 -3.91 5.81 -27.45
C ASN A 330 -4.26 6.36 -26.06
N THR A 331 -4.18 5.56 -25.01
CA THR A 331 -4.46 5.99 -23.63
C THR A 331 -3.42 7.00 -23.16
N THR A 332 -2.14 6.78 -23.41
CA THR A 332 -1.08 7.73 -23.08
C THR A 332 -1.28 9.05 -23.80
N THR A 333 -1.63 9.02 -25.08
CA THR A 333 -1.98 10.22 -25.83
C THR A 333 -3.18 10.94 -25.21
N SER A 334 -4.12 10.21 -24.66
CA SER A 334 -5.29 10.75 -23.97
C SER A 334 -4.98 11.44 -22.65
N ILE A 335 -4.09 10.86 -21.80
CA ILE A 335 -3.76 11.47 -20.49
C ILE A 335 -2.73 12.59 -20.61
N TYR A 336 -1.70 12.45 -21.46
CA TYR A 336 -0.67 13.46 -21.72
C TYR A 336 -0.97 14.27 -22.98
N ASN A 337 -2.22 14.74 -23.13
CA ASN A 337 -2.72 15.42 -24.32
C ASN A 337 -2.40 16.92 -24.37
N GLU A 338 -1.71 17.47 -23.36
CA GLU A 338 -1.28 18.87 -23.33
C GLU A 338 0.18 18.98 -23.76
N ALA A 339 0.45 19.80 -24.77
CA ALA A 339 1.80 20.02 -25.28
C ALA A 339 2.70 20.65 -24.20
N GLY A 340 3.94 20.16 -24.08
CA GLY A 340 4.93 20.68 -23.14
C GLY A 340 4.91 20.02 -21.76
N ASP A 341 4.08 18.99 -21.54
CA ASP A 341 4.11 18.22 -20.29
C ASP A 341 5.47 17.52 -20.11
N LYS A 342 6.26 18.02 -19.15
CA LYS A 342 7.59 17.48 -18.85
C LYS A 342 7.54 16.04 -18.34
N ARG A 343 6.45 15.62 -17.71
CA ARG A 343 6.31 14.24 -17.23
C ARG A 343 6.29 13.25 -18.40
N PHE A 344 5.63 13.64 -19.50
CA PHE A 344 5.65 12.82 -20.71
C PHE A 344 7.05 12.75 -21.35
N THR A 345 7.70 13.90 -21.47
CA THR A 345 9.01 13.96 -22.15
C THR A 345 10.17 13.41 -21.32
N THR A 346 10.03 13.38 -19.98
CA THR A 346 11.11 12.99 -19.06
C THR A 346 10.89 11.61 -18.45
N LEU A 347 9.63 11.24 -18.17
CA LEU A 347 9.30 10.03 -17.41
C LEU A 347 8.65 8.92 -18.24
N MET A 348 8.37 9.17 -19.53
CA MET A 348 7.81 8.18 -20.43
C MET A 348 8.72 7.95 -21.62
N ALA A 349 8.73 6.74 -22.14
CA ALA A 349 9.42 6.38 -23.35
C ALA A 349 8.51 5.51 -24.24
N LYS A 350 8.78 5.55 -25.53
CA LYS A 350 8.14 4.73 -26.54
C LYS A 350 8.92 3.44 -26.75
N GLY A 351 8.22 2.37 -27.05
CA GLY A 351 8.77 1.09 -27.42
C GLY A 351 7.69 0.21 -28.02
N ALA A 352 7.97 -1.07 -28.17
CA ALA A 352 7.00 -2.05 -28.62
C ALA A 352 7.04 -3.29 -27.74
N HIS A 353 5.87 -3.91 -27.54
CA HIS A 353 5.76 -5.19 -26.90
C HIS A 353 5.09 -6.19 -27.84
N LYS A 354 5.86 -7.22 -28.24
CA LYS A 354 5.39 -8.21 -29.23
C LYS A 354 4.83 -7.56 -30.50
N GLY A 355 5.50 -6.53 -30.99
CA GLY A 355 5.14 -5.82 -32.20
C GLY A 355 4.04 -4.76 -32.06
N ASN A 356 3.48 -4.57 -30.88
CA ASN A 356 2.50 -3.52 -30.61
C ASN A 356 3.19 -2.31 -29.98
N GLU A 357 3.00 -1.13 -30.57
CA GLU A 357 3.50 0.11 -29.99
C GLU A 357 2.90 0.35 -28.62
N THR A 358 3.75 0.77 -27.67
CA THR A 358 3.35 1.04 -26.30
C THR A 358 4.19 2.17 -25.70
N TYR A 359 3.69 2.76 -24.61
CA TYR A 359 4.48 3.63 -23.76
C TYR A 359 4.78 2.93 -22.46
N TYR A 360 6.00 3.13 -21.95
CA TYR A 360 6.45 2.60 -20.67
C TYR A 360 7.06 3.70 -19.82
N THR A 361 7.09 3.48 -18.52
CA THR A 361 7.60 4.47 -17.57
C THR A 361 9.10 4.40 -17.40
N LEU A 362 9.72 5.56 -17.20
CA LEU A 362 11.12 5.71 -16.76
C LEU A 362 11.23 5.95 -15.24
N LYS A 363 10.10 6.00 -14.50
CA LYS A 363 10.09 6.20 -13.05
C LYS A 363 10.90 5.16 -12.25
N TYR A 364 11.06 3.96 -12.81
CA TYR A 364 11.77 2.87 -12.15
C TYR A 364 12.98 2.43 -12.98
N THR A 365 13.67 3.37 -13.62
CA THR A 365 14.84 3.06 -14.43
C THR A 365 16.08 2.93 -13.54
N ASP A 366 16.68 1.74 -13.58
CA ASP A 366 17.99 1.45 -13.01
C ASP A 366 18.77 0.62 -14.06
N LEU A 367 19.93 1.10 -14.45
CA LEU A 367 20.75 0.49 -15.48
C LEU A 367 21.89 -0.36 -14.87
N ASP A 368 21.75 -0.81 -13.63
CA ASP A 368 22.75 -1.65 -12.97
C ASP A 368 23.00 -2.94 -13.76
N ALA A 369 24.27 -3.16 -14.12
CA ALA A 369 24.69 -4.30 -14.95
C ALA A 369 24.53 -5.67 -14.26
N SER A 370 24.33 -5.70 -12.94
CA SER A 370 24.09 -6.94 -12.18
C SER A 370 22.68 -7.52 -12.42
N GLY A 371 21.74 -6.72 -12.96
CA GLY A 371 20.34 -7.10 -13.09
C GLY A 371 19.55 -7.08 -11.78
N TYR A 372 20.14 -6.59 -10.69
CA TYR A 372 19.50 -6.39 -9.39
C TYR A 372 19.31 -4.90 -9.14
N TYR A 373 18.08 -4.42 -9.22
CA TYR A 373 17.74 -3.01 -9.28
C TYR A 373 17.36 -2.42 -7.94
N GLY A 374 17.76 -1.16 -7.68
CA GLY A 374 17.54 -0.43 -6.44
C GLY A 374 16.41 0.62 -6.51
N CYS A 375 15.51 0.53 -7.50
CA CYS A 375 14.40 1.49 -7.62
C CYS A 375 13.45 1.39 -6.43
N ASN A 376 13.30 2.47 -5.67
CA ASN A 376 12.35 2.53 -4.56
C ASN A 376 10.92 2.68 -5.06
N ASN A 377 9.95 2.14 -4.29
CA ASN A 377 8.54 2.47 -4.47
C ASN A 377 8.18 3.68 -3.61
N VAL A 378 7.77 4.77 -4.23
CA VAL A 378 7.36 5.99 -3.55
C VAL A 378 5.88 5.92 -3.20
N VAL A 379 5.58 5.70 -1.92
CA VAL A 379 4.21 5.52 -1.43
C VAL A 379 3.52 6.86 -1.18
N LEU A 380 4.22 7.81 -0.52
CA LEU A 380 3.72 9.15 -0.20
C LEU A 380 4.75 10.19 -0.61
N ARG A 381 4.29 11.24 -1.30
CA ARG A 381 5.12 12.36 -1.75
C ARG A 381 4.36 13.69 -1.80
N TYR A 382 5.08 14.80 -1.88
CA TYR A 382 4.47 16.15 -1.77
C TYR A 382 3.54 16.52 -2.91
N ALA A 383 3.68 15.94 -4.11
CA ALA A 383 2.66 16.11 -5.17
C ALA A 383 1.30 15.54 -4.73
N ASP A 384 1.30 14.40 -4.00
CA ASP A 384 0.06 13.82 -3.46
C ASP A 384 -0.55 14.76 -2.39
N VAL A 385 0.27 15.36 -1.51
CA VAL A 385 -0.18 16.38 -0.55
C VAL A 385 -0.80 17.58 -1.28
N ALA A 386 -0.17 18.07 -2.34
CA ALA A 386 -0.68 19.22 -3.11
C ALA A 386 -2.04 18.91 -3.76
N LEU A 387 -2.16 17.79 -4.44
CA LEU A 387 -3.41 17.42 -5.11
C LEU A 387 -4.51 16.98 -4.13
N MET A 388 -4.18 16.43 -2.96
CA MET A 388 -5.15 16.20 -1.88
C MET A 388 -5.60 17.52 -1.23
N LEU A 389 -4.73 18.55 -1.13
CA LEU A 389 -5.14 19.91 -0.72
C LEU A 389 -6.13 20.49 -1.72
N ALA A 390 -5.88 20.33 -3.03
CA ALA A 390 -6.82 20.77 -4.07
C ALA A 390 -8.17 20.08 -3.92
N GLU A 391 -8.17 18.78 -3.72
CA GLU A 391 -9.37 17.96 -3.51
C GLU A 391 -10.16 18.42 -2.26
N ALA A 392 -9.48 18.56 -1.12
CA ALA A 392 -10.10 18.98 0.13
C ALA A 392 -10.67 20.40 0.07
N TYR A 393 -9.97 21.34 -0.55
CA TYR A 393 -10.47 22.70 -0.78
C TYR A 393 -11.67 22.71 -1.75
N TYR A 394 -11.64 21.90 -2.80
CA TYR A 394 -12.81 21.72 -3.68
C TYR A 394 -14.04 21.27 -2.88
N HIS A 395 -13.89 20.26 -2.04
CA HIS A 395 -15.01 19.72 -1.26
C HIS A 395 -15.49 20.67 -0.14
N THR A 396 -14.66 21.58 0.33
CA THR A 396 -15.05 22.60 1.33
C THR A 396 -15.48 23.92 0.71
N GLY A 397 -15.52 24.00 -0.64
CA GLY A 397 -16.04 25.15 -1.38
C GLY A 397 -15.04 26.28 -1.65
N ASP A 398 -13.74 26.12 -1.31
CA ASP A 398 -12.69 27.08 -1.62
C ASP A 398 -12.05 26.77 -2.99
N ALA A 399 -12.78 27.08 -4.05
CA ALA A 399 -12.33 26.85 -5.42
C ALA A 399 -11.01 27.60 -5.76
N SER A 400 -10.77 28.73 -5.15
CA SER A 400 -9.53 29.51 -5.38
C SER A 400 -8.31 28.76 -4.88
N LYS A 401 -8.37 28.23 -3.66
CA LYS A 401 -7.29 27.44 -3.07
C LYS A 401 -7.14 26.09 -3.79
N ALA A 402 -8.24 25.46 -4.18
CA ALA A 402 -8.19 24.23 -4.96
C ALA A 402 -7.43 24.44 -6.28
N GLN A 403 -7.72 25.50 -7.03
CA GLN A 403 -7.02 25.85 -8.26
C GLN A 403 -5.54 26.21 -8.02
N GLU A 404 -5.22 26.91 -6.92
CA GLU A 404 -3.84 27.22 -6.56
C GLU A 404 -2.98 25.95 -6.50
N PHE A 405 -3.45 24.93 -5.79
CA PHE A 405 -2.70 23.67 -5.61
C PHE A 405 -2.63 22.81 -6.88
N VAL A 406 -3.70 22.73 -7.66
CA VAL A 406 -3.66 22.08 -8.98
C VAL A 406 -2.64 22.78 -9.88
N ASN A 407 -2.68 24.11 -9.92
CA ASN A 407 -1.80 24.92 -10.78
C ASN A 407 -0.34 24.85 -10.34
N LEU A 408 -0.04 24.59 -9.06
CA LEU A 408 1.34 24.33 -8.61
C LEU A 408 1.90 23.05 -9.25
N VAL A 409 1.12 21.98 -9.30
CA VAL A 409 1.55 20.71 -9.92
C VAL A 409 1.68 20.88 -11.43
N ARG A 410 0.72 21.54 -12.08
CA ARG A 410 0.75 21.85 -13.52
C ARG A 410 1.97 22.70 -13.89
N ALA A 411 2.25 23.75 -13.11
CA ALA A 411 3.41 24.61 -13.36
C ALA A 411 4.74 23.86 -13.23
N ARG A 412 4.87 22.94 -12.25
CA ARG A 412 6.04 22.06 -12.14
C ARG A 412 6.20 21.20 -13.40
N ALA A 413 5.10 20.66 -13.91
CA ALA A 413 5.06 19.88 -15.14
C ALA A 413 5.27 20.72 -16.42
N GLY A 414 5.40 22.05 -16.32
CA GLY A 414 5.56 22.93 -17.48
C GLY A 414 4.25 23.31 -18.18
N LEU A 415 3.13 22.99 -17.58
CA LEU A 415 1.80 23.28 -18.13
C LEU A 415 1.26 24.63 -17.65
N SER A 416 0.42 25.24 -18.48
CA SER A 416 -0.32 26.46 -18.10
C SER A 416 -1.31 26.18 -16.98
N GLY A 417 -1.51 27.17 -16.11
CA GLY A 417 -2.57 27.11 -15.10
C GLY A 417 -3.96 27.09 -15.73
N VAL A 418 -4.91 26.55 -14.97
CA VAL A 418 -6.32 26.52 -15.35
C VAL A 418 -7.13 27.46 -14.45
N THR A 419 -8.25 27.98 -14.98
CA THR A 419 -9.23 28.76 -14.22
C THR A 419 -10.61 28.18 -14.50
N VAL A 420 -11.02 27.23 -13.63
CA VAL A 420 -12.26 26.49 -13.76
C VAL A 420 -12.94 26.35 -12.40
N SER A 421 -14.21 25.98 -12.35
CA SER A 421 -14.98 25.82 -11.11
C SER A 421 -15.97 24.65 -11.21
N GLY A 422 -16.62 24.31 -10.10
CA GLY A 422 -17.60 23.23 -10.06
C GLY A 422 -17.00 21.88 -10.48
N THR A 423 -17.77 21.09 -11.21
CA THR A 423 -17.35 19.76 -11.68
C THR A 423 -16.12 19.80 -12.58
N ALA A 424 -15.94 20.87 -13.37
CA ALA A 424 -14.75 21.03 -14.21
C ALA A 424 -13.46 21.15 -13.37
N LEU A 425 -13.50 21.76 -12.17
CA LEU A 425 -12.36 21.81 -11.26
C LEU A 425 -12.06 20.43 -10.68
N ARG A 426 -13.08 19.67 -10.29
CA ARG A 426 -12.95 18.27 -9.91
C ARG A 426 -12.24 17.46 -11.00
N ASP A 427 -12.79 17.51 -12.20
CA ASP A 427 -12.31 16.69 -13.32
C ASP A 427 -10.86 17.04 -13.69
N VAL A 428 -10.50 18.31 -13.68
CA VAL A 428 -9.11 18.75 -13.88
C VAL A 428 -8.20 18.23 -12.74
N THR A 429 -8.67 18.28 -11.49
CA THR A 429 -7.89 17.79 -10.35
C THR A 429 -7.57 16.30 -10.48
N TYR A 430 -8.57 15.48 -10.81
CA TYR A 430 -8.37 14.04 -10.96
C TYR A 430 -7.62 13.67 -12.23
N LYS A 431 -7.81 14.41 -13.31
CA LYS A 431 -6.99 14.25 -14.52
C LYS A 431 -5.52 14.59 -14.26
N GLU A 432 -5.27 15.62 -13.44
CA GLU A 432 -3.91 15.96 -13.03
C GLU A 432 -3.30 14.86 -12.13
N ARG A 433 -4.11 14.21 -11.27
CA ARG A 433 -3.69 13.03 -10.50
C ARG A 433 -3.31 11.86 -11.40
N GLU A 434 -4.10 11.54 -12.42
CA GLU A 434 -3.77 10.48 -13.38
C GLU A 434 -2.40 10.73 -14.05
N ARG A 435 -2.15 11.96 -14.52
CA ARG A 435 -0.88 12.33 -15.16
C ARG A 435 0.29 12.24 -14.18
N GLU A 436 0.09 12.72 -12.97
CA GLU A 436 1.13 12.81 -11.96
C GLU A 436 1.51 11.42 -11.41
N PHE A 437 0.51 10.58 -11.14
CA PHE A 437 0.68 9.32 -10.43
C PHE A 437 0.59 8.07 -11.31
N ALA A 438 0.61 8.20 -12.62
CA ALA A 438 0.72 7.04 -13.51
C ALA A 438 1.88 6.13 -13.09
N TYR A 439 1.64 4.84 -12.97
CA TYR A 439 2.57 3.81 -12.47
C TYR A 439 2.91 3.91 -10.96
N GLU A 440 2.12 4.62 -10.15
CA GLU A 440 2.34 4.73 -8.70
C GLU A 440 1.24 4.04 -7.86
N PHE A 441 0.44 3.21 -8.49
CA PHE A 441 -0.56 2.33 -7.85
C PHE A 441 -1.58 3.09 -6.99
N LYS A 442 -2.23 4.09 -7.57
CA LYS A 442 -3.22 4.95 -6.89
C LYS A 442 -4.48 5.19 -7.72
N ALA A 443 -4.49 4.79 -8.99
CA ALA A 443 -5.47 5.28 -9.96
C ALA A 443 -6.92 4.90 -9.59
N PHE A 444 -7.19 3.66 -9.19
CA PHE A 444 -8.55 3.23 -8.86
C PHE A 444 -9.06 3.82 -7.54
N SER A 445 -8.19 3.91 -6.53
CA SER A 445 -8.50 4.58 -5.26
C SER A 445 -8.76 6.08 -5.47
N ASP A 446 -8.00 6.74 -6.35
CA ASP A 446 -8.20 8.13 -6.73
C ASP A 446 -9.54 8.31 -7.47
N MET A 447 -9.85 7.41 -8.41
CA MET A 447 -11.12 7.40 -9.12
C MET A 447 -12.32 7.28 -8.16
N LYS A 448 -12.23 6.42 -7.14
CA LYS A 448 -13.26 6.28 -6.10
C LYS A 448 -13.49 7.55 -5.28
N ARG A 449 -12.45 8.37 -5.08
CA ARG A 449 -12.61 9.67 -4.40
C ARG A 449 -13.19 10.74 -5.31
N GLY A 450 -12.89 10.68 -6.60
CA GLY A 450 -13.28 11.70 -7.56
C GLY A 450 -14.71 11.57 -8.08
N TYR A 451 -15.19 10.37 -8.19
CA TYR A 451 -16.38 10.06 -8.97
C TYR A 451 -17.33 9.13 -8.23
N SER A 452 -18.63 9.32 -8.47
CA SER A 452 -19.66 8.38 -8.02
C SER A 452 -19.51 7.02 -8.74
N LYS A 453 -20.10 5.96 -8.18
CA LYS A 453 -20.11 4.64 -8.83
C LYS A 453 -20.64 4.68 -10.26
N ALA A 454 -21.70 5.47 -10.52
CA ALA A 454 -22.27 5.61 -11.84
C ALA A 454 -21.34 6.35 -12.83
N GLU A 455 -20.62 7.39 -12.35
CA GLU A 455 -19.62 8.07 -13.16
C GLU A 455 -18.44 7.16 -13.45
N ILE A 456 -17.96 6.39 -12.45
CA ILE A 456 -16.88 5.38 -12.65
C ILE A 456 -17.30 4.38 -13.72
N GLN A 457 -18.51 3.83 -13.64
CA GLN A 457 -19.03 2.90 -14.66
C GLN A 457 -19.03 3.54 -16.06
N SER A 458 -19.43 4.81 -16.16
CA SER A 458 -19.44 5.54 -17.44
C SER A 458 -18.02 5.74 -17.99
N LEU A 459 -17.06 6.11 -17.11
CA LEU A 459 -15.65 6.28 -17.48
C LEU A 459 -15.04 4.95 -17.94
N MET A 460 -15.25 3.87 -17.19
CA MET A 460 -14.76 2.53 -17.50
C MET A 460 -15.33 2.01 -18.83
N THR A 461 -16.61 2.20 -19.07
CA THR A 461 -17.26 1.82 -20.34
C THR A 461 -16.70 2.63 -21.51
N ALA A 462 -16.48 3.94 -21.33
CA ALA A 462 -15.90 4.79 -22.36
C ALA A 462 -14.45 4.38 -22.72
N ASP A 463 -13.71 3.84 -21.75
CA ASP A 463 -12.34 3.31 -21.96
C ASP A 463 -12.33 1.81 -22.38
N GLY A 464 -13.47 1.27 -22.75
CA GLY A 464 -13.61 -0.07 -23.32
C GLY A 464 -13.78 -1.22 -22.31
N ALA A 465 -13.92 -0.93 -21.02
CA ALA A 465 -14.25 -1.94 -20.01
C ALA A 465 -15.77 -2.17 -19.96
N THR A 466 -16.31 -2.82 -20.98
CA THR A 466 -17.76 -3.06 -21.11
C THR A 466 -18.34 -4.00 -20.06
N GLU A 467 -17.50 -4.85 -19.47
CA GLU A 467 -17.89 -5.79 -18.40
C GLU A 467 -17.91 -5.15 -17.02
N TYR A 468 -17.35 -3.94 -16.85
CA TYR A 468 -17.34 -3.25 -15.55
C TYR A 468 -18.77 -2.95 -15.08
N SER A 469 -19.04 -3.29 -13.84
CA SER A 469 -20.31 -2.98 -13.16
C SER A 469 -20.05 -2.37 -11.78
N ASN A 470 -21.07 -1.82 -11.14
CA ASN A 470 -20.96 -1.26 -9.80
C ASN A 470 -20.55 -2.30 -8.74
N THR A 471 -20.69 -3.60 -9.02
CA THR A 471 -20.24 -4.69 -8.15
C THR A 471 -18.73 -4.83 -8.15
N ASP A 472 -18.04 -4.36 -9.20
CA ASP A 472 -16.57 -4.35 -9.28
C ASP A 472 -15.92 -3.22 -8.46
N TYR A 473 -16.73 -2.39 -7.82
CA TYR A 473 -16.23 -1.29 -6.98
C TYR A 473 -15.34 -1.80 -5.83
N TYR A 474 -15.70 -2.92 -5.22
CA TYR A 474 -14.87 -3.65 -4.26
C TYR A 474 -14.39 -4.98 -4.85
N LEU A 475 -13.28 -5.48 -4.32
CA LEU A 475 -12.81 -6.85 -4.61
C LEU A 475 -13.69 -7.87 -3.90
N PRO A 476 -13.78 -9.10 -4.41
CA PRO A 476 -14.41 -10.20 -3.68
C PRO A 476 -13.62 -10.54 -2.42
N ILE A 477 -14.30 -10.94 -1.34
CA ILE A 477 -13.64 -11.63 -0.23
C ILE A 477 -13.05 -12.92 -0.79
N PRO A 478 -11.74 -13.20 -0.58
CA PRO A 478 -11.13 -14.39 -1.14
C PRO A 478 -11.90 -15.65 -0.73
N HIS A 479 -12.21 -16.50 -1.69
CA HIS A 479 -13.01 -17.71 -1.44
C HIS A 479 -12.49 -18.55 -0.28
N ALA A 480 -11.16 -18.74 -0.22
CA ALA A 480 -10.50 -19.48 0.85
C ALA A 480 -10.71 -18.87 2.25
N GLN A 481 -10.97 -17.56 2.35
CA GLN A 481 -11.29 -16.88 3.60
C GLN A 481 -12.79 -16.91 3.90
N HIS A 482 -13.60 -16.68 2.88
CA HIS A 482 -15.06 -16.73 3.00
C HIS A 482 -15.56 -18.06 3.57
N ILE A 483 -15.05 -19.19 3.08
CA ILE A 483 -15.49 -20.53 3.54
C ILE A 483 -15.15 -20.82 5.00
N LEU A 484 -14.20 -20.10 5.62
CA LEU A 484 -13.85 -20.27 7.04
C LEU A 484 -14.94 -19.71 7.96
N ASN A 485 -15.61 -18.64 7.54
CA ASN A 485 -16.72 -18.02 8.26
C ASN A 485 -17.68 -17.33 7.27
N PRO A 486 -18.52 -18.05 6.54
CA PRO A 486 -19.36 -17.48 5.49
C PRO A 486 -20.32 -16.38 5.96
N THR A 487 -20.77 -16.44 7.21
CA THR A 487 -21.64 -15.43 7.82
C THR A 487 -20.85 -14.18 8.22
N GLY A 488 -19.70 -14.34 8.84
CA GLY A 488 -18.86 -13.23 9.31
C GLY A 488 -18.08 -12.56 8.18
N LEU A 489 -17.60 -13.36 7.22
CA LEU A 489 -16.90 -12.91 6.02
C LEU A 489 -17.83 -13.00 4.80
N TYR A 490 -19.04 -12.44 4.91
CA TYR A 490 -19.99 -12.40 3.78
C TYR A 490 -19.37 -11.71 2.56
N GLN A 491 -19.79 -12.14 1.36
CA GLN A 491 -19.25 -11.58 0.10
C GLN A 491 -19.69 -10.13 -0.15
N ASN A 492 -18.89 -9.42 -0.93
CA ASN A 492 -19.32 -8.17 -1.54
C ASN A 492 -20.37 -8.44 -2.63
N GLU A 493 -21.21 -7.46 -2.89
CA GLU A 493 -22.25 -7.55 -3.92
C GLU A 493 -21.65 -7.96 -5.26
N GLY A 494 -22.27 -8.91 -5.94
CA GLY A 494 -21.84 -9.43 -7.25
C GLY A 494 -20.97 -10.68 -7.21
N TYR A 495 -20.60 -11.19 -6.01
CA TYR A 495 -19.72 -12.35 -5.88
C TYR A 495 -20.35 -13.50 -5.10
#